data_b16ab121d3e807cd62fbd5038c0e753a
#
_entry.id   b16ab121d3e807cd62fbd5038c0e753a
#
_cell.length_a   1.000
_cell.length_b   1.000
_cell.length_c   1.000
_cell.angle_alpha   90.00
_cell.angle_beta   90.00
_cell.angle_gamma   90.00
#
_symmetry.space_group_name_H-M   'P 1'
#
loop_
_entity.id
_entity.type
_entity.pdbx_description
1 polymer ?
#
loop_
_entity_poly.entity_id
_entity_poly.type
_entity_poly.pdbx_seq_one_letter_code
_entity_poly.pdbx_strand_id
1 'polypeptide(L)'
;MYEWHGKKYWGAAHGLAGIMHVLMHTELKPDEQDDVKNTLRYMIKNRFPSGNYPSSEGNDSDRLVHWCHGAPGVALTLAKAYEVISASVYTSSIEYPICIYMFIQ
;
A
#
# COMPACT_ATOMS: atom_id res chain seq x y z
N MET A 1 10.40 -7.44 -5.29
CA MET A 1 9.02 -7.13 -5.73
C MET A 1 8.43 -8.35 -6.45
N TYR A 2 7.18 -8.63 -6.19
CA TYR A 2 6.53 -9.82 -6.73
C TYR A 2 6.17 -9.64 -8.21
N GLU A 3 6.30 -10.69 -9.00
CA GLU A 3 6.12 -10.66 -10.44
C GLU A 3 5.13 -11.74 -10.89
N TRP A 4 4.24 -11.39 -11.82
CA TRP A 4 3.28 -12.31 -12.43
C TRP A 4 3.13 -11.99 -13.91
N HIS A 5 3.27 -12.98 -14.78
CA HIS A 5 3.27 -12.81 -16.24
C HIS A 5 4.24 -11.71 -16.72
N GLY A 6 5.43 -11.65 -16.13
CA GLY A 6 6.47 -10.70 -16.51
C GLY A 6 6.23 -9.26 -16.06
N LYS A 7 5.22 -9.01 -15.22
CA LYS A 7 4.89 -7.70 -14.70
C LYS A 7 4.86 -7.68 -13.17
N LYS A 8 5.31 -6.57 -12.60
CA LYS A 8 5.29 -6.32 -11.16
C LYS A 8 4.09 -5.46 -10.84
N TYR A 9 2.95 -6.10 -10.57
CA TYR A 9 1.68 -5.42 -10.32
C TYR A 9 1.63 -4.74 -8.95
N TRP A 10 0.84 -3.67 -8.87
CA TRP A 10 0.67 -2.88 -7.64
C TRP A 10 -0.73 -2.98 -7.03
N GLY A 11 -1.72 -3.39 -7.81
CA GLY A 11 -3.11 -3.36 -7.40
C GLY A 11 -3.51 -4.44 -6.40
N ALA A 12 -4.78 -4.41 -6.00
CA ALA A 12 -5.33 -5.35 -5.04
C ALA A 12 -5.51 -6.76 -5.61
N ALA A 13 -5.71 -6.88 -6.93
CA ALA A 13 -5.96 -8.19 -7.54
C ALA A 13 -4.71 -9.04 -7.70
N HIS A 14 -3.60 -8.45 -8.14
CA HIS A 14 -2.41 -9.21 -8.54
C HIS A 14 -1.10 -8.69 -7.96
N GLY A 15 -1.11 -7.63 -7.17
CA GLY A 15 0.09 -6.89 -6.85
C GLY A 15 0.30 -6.56 -5.38
N LEU A 16 1.17 -5.60 -5.16
CA LEU A 16 1.64 -5.20 -3.84
C LEU A 16 0.51 -4.88 -2.86
N ALA A 17 -0.51 -4.16 -3.30
CA ALA A 17 -1.62 -3.80 -2.42
C ALA A 17 -2.33 -5.03 -1.87
N GLY A 18 -2.66 -5.98 -2.72
CA GLY A 18 -3.30 -7.23 -2.30
C GLY A 18 -2.42 -8.09 -1.41
N ILE A 19 -1.15 -8.20 -1.75
CA ILE A 19 -0.18 -8.98 -0.96
C ILE A 19 -0.01 -8.38 0.43
N MET A 20 0.21 -7.07 0.53
CA MET A 20 0.35 -6.40 1.81
C MET A 20 -0.94 -6.48 2.64
N HIS A 21 -2.09 -6.36 1.99
CA HIS A 21 -3.39 -6.48 2.67
C HIS A 21 -3.54 -7.86 3.34
N VAL A 22 -3.25 -8.92 2.62
CA VAL A 22 -3.32 -10.29 3.14
C VAL A 22 -2.31 -10.51 4.26
N LEU A 23 -1.09 -10.05 4.11
CA LEU A 23 -0.05 -10.18 5.13
C LEU A 23 -0.43 -9.47 6.43
N MET A 24 -1.10 -8.33 6.36
CA MET A 24 -1.54 -7.59 7.54
C MET A 24 -2.70 -8.25 8.30
N HIS A 25 -3.32 -9.28 7.75
CA HIS A 25 -4.29 -10.13 8.46
C HIS A 25 -3.64 -11.28 9.24
N THR A 26 -2.33 -11.44 9.14
CA THR A 26 -1.57 -12.47 9.86
C THR A 26 -0.77 -11.85 11.00
N GLU A 27 -0.31 -12.69 11.94
CA GLU A 27 0.66 -12.24 12.94
C GLU A 27 2.02 -12.05 12.28
N LEU A 28 2.50 -10.80 12.30
CA LEU A 28 3.79 -10.43 11.74
C LEU A 28 4.81 -10.22 12.86
N LYS A 29 6.01 -10.74 12.67
CA LYS A 29 7.16 -10.41 13.51
C LYS A 29 7.57 -8.95 13.30
N PRO A 30 8.30 -8.31 14.25
CA PRO A 30 8.68 -6.90 14.12
C PRO A 30 9.44 -6.58 12.82
N ASP A 31 10.34 -7.44 12.36
CA ASP A 31 11.06 -7.27 11.10
C ASP A 31 10.14 -7.40 9.88
N GLU A 32 9.17 -8.31 9.93
CA GLU A 32 8.17 -8.47 8.89
C GLU A 32 7.22 -7.26 8.82
N GLN A 33 6.84 -6.70 9.97
CA GLN A 33 6.07 -5.46 10.03
C GLN A 33 6.83 -4.30 9.37
N ASP A 34 8.13 -4.19 9.61
CA ASP A 34 8.97 -3.17 9.00
C ASP A 34 9.03 -3.32 7.48
N ASP A 35 9.09 -4.55 6.98
CA ASP A 35 9.07 -4.82 5.54
C ASP A 35 7.74 -4.38 4.90
N VAL A 36 6.62 -4.66 5.55
CA VAL A 36 5.29 -4.20 5.09
C VAL A 36 5.22 -2.67 5.09
N LYS A 37 5.65 -2.03 6.17
CA LYS A 37 5.67 -0.56 6.26
C LYS A 37 6.52 0.07 5.16
N ASN A 38 7.71 -0.45 4.92
CA ASN A 38 8.61 0.07 3.91
C ASN A 38 8.06 -0.12 2.50
N THR A 39 7.38 -1.23 2.23
CA THR A 39 6.71 -1.47 0.95
C THR A 39 5.58 -0.46 0.73
N LEU A 40 4.75 -0.22 1.74
CA LEU A 40 3.67 0.76 1.66
C LEU A 40 4.20 2.18 1.46
N ARG A 41 5.27 2.55 2.17
CA ARG A 41 5.94 3.85 1.98
C ARG A 41 6.49 4.01 0.56
N TYR A 42 7.06 2.97 -0.01
CA TYR A 42 7.52 2.96 -1.39
C TYR A 42 6.37 3.22 -2.36
N MET A 43 5.25 2.55 -2.18
CA MET A 43 4.05 2.75 -3.01
C MET A 43 3.55 4.19 -2.93
N ILE A 44 3.43 4.73 -1.73
CA ILE A 44 2.97 6.10 -1.49
C ILE A 44 3.90 7.11 -2.16
N LYS A 45 5.21 6.95 -1.98
CA LYS A 45 6.21 7.84 -2.54
C LYS A 45 6.18 7.87 -4.08
N ASN A 46 5.80 6.76 -4.69
CA ASN A 46 5.82 6.60 -6.15
C ASN A 46 4.42 6.65 -6.79
N ARG A 47 3.41 7.13 -6.07
CA ARG A 47 2.09 7.38 -6.64
C ARG A 47 2.15 8.49 -7.68
N PHE A 48 1.13 8.53 -8.54
CA PHE A 48 1.00 9.61 -9.50
C PHE A 48 0.71 10.96 -8.82
N PRO A 49 1.01 12.10 -9.47
CA PRO A 49 0.67 13.43 -8.94
C PRO A 49 -0.83 13.60 -8.65
N SER A 50 -1.69 12.89 -9.37
CA SER A 50 -3.15 12.84 -9.11
C SER A 50 -3.53 12.17 -7.80
N GLY A 51 -2.60 11.45 -7.17
CA GLY A 51 -2.85 10.61 -6.00
C GLY A 51 -3.19 9.16 -6.34
N ASN A 52 -3.39 8.84 -7.61
CA ASN A 52 -3.64 7.47 -8.06
C ASN A 52 -2.34 6.64 -8.08
N TYR A 53 -2.48 5.35 -8.25
CA TYR A 53 -1.37 4.39 -8.22
C TYR A 53 -1.23 3.67 -9.54
N PRO A 54 0.00 3.38 -10.00
CA PRO A 54 0.22 2.63 -11.24
C PRO A 54 -0.30 1.20 -11.13
N SER A 55 -0.71 0.64 -12.26
CA SER A 55 -1.14 -0.77 -12.32
C SER A 55 0.03 -1.74 -12.14
N SER A 56 1.21 -1.33 -12.60
CA SER A 56 2.45 -2.12 -12.49
C SER A 56 3.66 -1.20 -12.42
N GLU A 57 4.78 -1.74 -11.96
CA GLU A 57 6.05 -1.02 -11.88
C GLU A 57 6.46 -0.48 -13.26
N GLY A 58 6.81 0.79 -13.31
CA GLY A 58 7.22 1.46 -14.54
C GLY A 58 6.09 1.85 -15.51
N ASN A 59 4.84 1.60 -15.15
CA ASN A 59 3.70 2.00 -15.96
C ASN A 59 3.33 3.46 -15.67
N ASP A 60 3.45 4.33 -16.69
CA ASP A 60 3.18 5.76 -16.58
C ASP A 60 1.71 6.14 -16.83
N SER A 61 0.86 5.17 -17.18
CA SER A 61 -0.55 5.42 -17.47
C SER A 61 -1.37 5.58 -16.20
N ASP A 62 -1.89 6.79 -15.98
CA ASP A 62 -2.78 7.12 -14.87
C ASP A 62 -4.25 7.03 -15.32
N ARG A 63 -4.68 5.85 -15.77
CA ARG A 63 -6.02 5.64 -16.33
C ARG A 63 -6.92 4.75 -15.48
N LEU A 64 -6.33 3.76 -14.82
CA LEU A 64 -7.10 2.76 -14.10
C LEU A 64 -7.35 3.20 -12.66
N VAL A 65 -8.62 3.41 -12.35
CA VAL A 65 -9.10 3.78 -11.00
C VAL A 65 -10.10 2.72 -10.56
N HIS A 66 -9.60 1.50 -10.37
CA HIS A 66 -10.38 0.32 -10.01
C HIS A 66 -9.83 -0.35 -8.75
N TRP A 67 -10.64 -1.20 -8.13
CA TRP A 67 -10.17 -2.02 -7.01
C TRP A 67 -8.97 -2.88 -7.41
N CYS A 68 -9.04 -3.52 -8.56
CA CYS A 68 -7.99 -4.42 -9.05
C CYS A 68 -6.70 -3.66 -9.42
N HIS A 69 -6.82 -2.48 -9.96
CA HIS A 69 -5.70 -1.62 -10.37
C HIS A 69 -6.01 -0.16 -10.05
N GLY A 70 -5.23 0.45 -9.18
CA GLY A 70 -5.38 1.87 -8.87
C GLY A 70 -5.75 2.18 -7.42
N ALA A 71 -6.08 3.43 -7.17
CA ALA A 71 -6.29 3.99 -5.83
C ALA A 71 -7.36 3.28 -4.99
N PRO A 72 -8.51 2.86 -5.51
CA PRO A 72 -9.52 2.23 -4.65
C PRO A 72 -9.03 0.99 -3.91
N GLY A 73 -8.32 0.08 -4.59
CA GLY A 73 -7.76 -1.10 -3.95
C GLY A 73 -6.63 -0.79 -2.99
N VAL A 74 -5.77 0.16 -3.37
CA VAL A 74 -4.69 0.63 -2.50
C VAL A 74 -5.26 1.29 -1.24
N ALA A 75 -6.32 2.06 -1.34
CA ALA A 75 -6.97 2.71 -0.19
C ALA A 75 -7.44 1.70 0.86
N LEU A 76 -7.99 0.57 0.44
CA LEU A 76 -8.38 -0.51 1.37
C LEU A 76 -7.17 -1.09 2.10
N THR A 77 -6.07 -1.29 1.41
CA THR A 77 -4.81 -1.77 2.00
C THR A 77 -4.26 -0.75 3.01
N LEU A 78 -4.31 0.52 2.70
CA LEU A 78 -3.84 1.58 3.58
C LEU A 78 -4.75 1.75 4.80
N ALA A 79 -6.05 1.55 4.66
CA ALA A 79 -6.98 1.51 5.78
C ALA A 79 -6.62 0.38 6.75
N LYS A 80 -6.30 -0.80 6.22
CA LYS A 80 -5.84 -1.92 7.04
C LYS A 80 -4.50 -1.62 7.71
N ALA A 81 -3.59 -0.96 7.00
CA ALA A 81 -2.30 -0.53 7.55
C ALA A 81 -2.47 0.43 8.73
N TYR A 82 -3.39 1.38 8.62
CA TYR A 82 -3.72 2.28 9.71
C TYR A 82 -4.19 1.51 10.95
N GLU A 83 -5.10 0.56 10.78
CA GLU A 83 -5.62 -0.28 11.86
C GLU A 83 -4.50 -1.07 12.55
N VAL A 84 -3.65 -1.75 11.78
CA VAL A 84 -2.56 -2.59 12.31
C VAL A 84 -1.47 -1.76 12.98
N ILE A 85 -1.06 -0.66 12.35
CA ILE A 85 0.00 0.20 12.85
C ILE A 85 -0.47 1.00 14.08
N SER A 86 -1.70 1.48 14.10
CA SER A 86 -2.23 2.21 15.26
C SER A 86 -2.39 1.32 16.48
N ALA A 87 -2.70 0.05 16.30
CA ALA A 87 -2.74 -0.91 17.40
C ALA A 87 -1.35 -1.17 18.00
N SER A 88 -0.28 -1.03 17.22
CA SER A 88 1.11 -1.20 17.66
C SER A 88 1.78 0.09 18.12
N VAL A 89 1.22 1.25 17.80
CA VAL A 89 1.84 2.58 17.92
C VAL A 89 1.27 3.42 19.05
N TYR A 90 1.00 2.83 20.19
CA TYR A 90 1.01 3.68 21.38
C TYR A 90 2.41 4.24 21.69
N THR A 91 3.38 4.05 20.79
CA THR A 91 4.79 4.34 21.05
C THR A 91 5.52 5.21 20.03
N SER A 92 4.95 5.60 18.88
CA SER A 92 5.64 6.56 18.01
C SER A 92 4.68 7.48 17.27
N SER A 93 4.77 8.75 17.60
CA SER A 93 3.96 9.85 17.07
C SER A 93 4.26 10.25 15.62
N ILE A 94 5.16 9.57 14.91
CA ILE A 94 5.69 10.00 13.62
C ILE A 94 4.92 9.40 12.43
N GLU A 95 4.19 8.31 12.62
CA GLU A 95 3.49 7.62 11.52
C GLU A 95 2.02 8.02 11.37
N TYR A 96 1.47 8.69 12.37
CA TYR A 96 0.10 9.18 12.38
C TYR A 96 -0.22 10.14 11.23
N PRO A 97 0.66 11.09 10.87
CA PRO A 97 0.36 12.05 9.81
C PRO A 97 0.30 11.41 8.42
N ILE A 98 1.04 10.34 8.18
CA ILE A 98 1.12 9.72 6.86
C ILE A 98 -0.18 8.99 6.50
N CYS A 99 -0.75 8.26 7.45
CA CYS A 99 -2.01 7.56 7.23
C CYS A 99 -3.18 8.53 7.10
N ILE A 100 -3.26 9.55 7.96
CA ILE A 100 -4.29 10.58 7.90
C ILE A 100 -4.17 11.43 6.64
N TYR A 101 -2.97 11.82 6.29
CA TYR A 101 -2.69 12.61 5.08
C TYR A 101 -3.15 11.90 3.81
N MET A 102 -3.07 10.59 3.79
CA MET A 102 -3.47 9.77 2.65
C MET A 102 -4.98 9.60 2.53
N PHE A 103 -5.70 9.68 3.65
CA PHE A 103 -7.17 9.62 3.66
C PHE A 103 -7.82 10.95 3.33
N ILE A 104 -7.14 12.07 3.53
CA ILE A 104 -7.67 13.42 3.36
C ILE A 104 -7.39 13.97 1.95
N GLN A 105 -6.48 13.39 1.21
CA GLN A 105 -6.17 13.76 -0.17
C GLN A 105 -6.70 12.76 -1.18
#